data_cfa740f97ed91e623680e0fcccb38213
#
_entry.id   cfa740f97ed91e623680e0fcccb38213
#
_cell.length_a   1.000
_cell.length_b   1.000
_cell.length_c   1.000
_cell.angle_alpha   90.00
_cell.angle_beta   90.00
_cell.angle_gamma   90.00
#
_symmetry.space_group_name_H-M   'P 1'
#
loop_
_entity.id
_entity.type
_entity.pdbx_description
1 polymer ?
#
loop_
_entity_poly.entity_id
_entity_poly.type
_entity_poly.pdbx_seq_one_letter_code
_entity_poly.pdbx_strand_id
1 'polypeptide(L)'
;LWLWKIAAWSMGLAVMAYGILAGTGIGMSYFRAQKSPRPKWLRPLHYTIGIILVSLVLLLLTIGIVGTLGHFGNLGHSPHLIAGITVVGLVLLSAVSATQISPKRPWARPLHVTTNAVLFFALAYVSWTGWTVVQKYLN
;
A
#
# COMPACT_ATOMS: atom_id res chain seq x y z
N LEU A 1 -3.86 -14.00 -19.37
CA LEU A 1 -2.96 -14.17 -18.20
C LEU A 1 -1.83 -13.13 -18.13
N TRP A 2 -1.59 -12.41 -19.21
CA TRP A 2 -0.57 -11.36 -19.20
C TRP A 2 -0.90 -10.25 -18.18
N LEU A 3 -2.18 -9.96 -17.92
CA LEU A 3 -2.60 -9.03 -16.88
C LEU A 3 -2.17 -9.51 -15.49
N TRP A 4 -2.27 -10.82 -15.25
CA TRP A 4 -1.82 -11.40 -13.98
C TRP A 4 -0.32 -11.26 -13.77
N LYS A 5 0.48 -11.37 -14.86
CA LYS A 5 1.93 -11.15 -14.77
C LYS A 5 2.26 -9.71 -14.42
N ILE A 6 1.59 -8.75 -15.04
CA ILE A 6 1.74 -7.32 -14.70
C ILE A 6 1.36 -7.09 -13.25
N ALA A 7 0.24 -7.69 -12.80
CA ALA A 7 -0.21 -7.55 -11.42
C ALA A 7 0.82 -8.14 -10.44
N ALA A 8 1.39 -9.30 -10.74
CA ALA A 8 2.38 -9.93 -9.86
C ALA A 8 3.63 -9.06 -9.71
N TRP A 9 4.17 -8.52 -10.81
CA TRP A 9 5.31 -7.61 -10.75
C TRP A 9 4.96 -6.30 -10.03
N SER A 10 3.79 -5.74 -10.30
CA SER A 10 3.32 -4.52 -9.64
C SER A 10 3.15 -4.73 -8.14
N MET A 11 2.68 -5.90 -7.72
CA MET A 11 2.56 -6.24 -6.30
C MET A 11 3.93 -6.31 -5.62
N GLY A 12 4.91 -6.93 -6.28
CA GLY A 12 6.28 -6.95 -5.77
C GLY A 12 6.86 -5.55 -5.60
N LEU A 13 6.65 -4.68 -6.60
CA LEU A 13 7.06 -3.28 -6.53
C LEU A 13 6.33 -2.53 -5.41
N ALA A 14 5.03 -2.80 -5.23
CA ALA A 14 4.25 -2.17 -4.16
C ALA A 14 4.76 -2.58 -2.78
N VAL A 15 5.08 -3.85 -2.59
CA VAL A 15 5.66 -4.35 -1.33
C VAL A 15 7.00 -3.67 -1.05
N MET A 16 7.86 -3.56 -2.06
CA MET A 16 9.14 -2.87 -1.92
C MET A 16 8.94 -1.39 -1.58
N ALA A 17 8.03 -0.71 -2.29
CA ALA A 17 7.71 0.69 -2.02
C ALA A 17 7.20 0.87 -0.59
N TYR A 18 6.33 -0.04 -0.13
CA TYR A 18 5.83 0.01 1.24
C TYR A 18 6.95 -0.19 2.26
N GLY A 19 7.89 -1.09 1.99
CA GLY A 19 9.06 -1.28 2.85
C GLY A 19 9.89 -0.01 2.99
N ILE A 20 10.11 0.71 1.88
CA ILE A 20 10.81 2.00 1.89
C ILE A 20 10.00 3.04 2.67
N LEU A 21 8.68 3.06 2.48
CA LEU A 21 7.79 3.97 3.23
C LEU A 21 7.83 3.69 4.72
N ALA A 22 7.78 2.43 5.12
CA ALA A 22 7.87 2.04 6.53
C ALA A 22 9.21 2.47 7.12
N GLY A 23 10.31 2.22 6.42
CA GLY A 23 11.64 2.60 6.86
C GLY A 23 11.79 4.12 7.00
N THR A 24 11.37 4.87 5.99
CA THR A 24 11.44 6.34 6.03
C THR A 24 10.50 6.93 7.08
N GLY A 25 9.29 6.36 7.23
CA GLY A 25 8.35 6.78 8.26
C GLY A 25 8.87 6.55 9.67
N ILE A 26 9.45 5.38 9.92
CA ILE A 26 10.08 5.06 11.20
C ILE A 26 11.25 6.02 11.45
N GLY A 27 12.04 6.31 10.41
CA GLY A 27 13.15 7.27 10.52
C GLY A 27 12.69 8.66 10.92
N MET A 28 11.60 9.16 10.30
CA MET A 28 11.03 10.45 10.66
C MET A 28 10.52 10.47 12.10
N SER A 29 9.87 9.40 12.55
CA SER A 29 9.42 9.26 13.93
C SER A 29 10.59 9.22 14.91
N TYR A 30 11.67 8.53 14.54
CA TYR A 30 12.88 8.47 15.36
C TYR A 30 13.49 9.87 15.57
N PHE A 31 13.70 10.63 14.47
CA PHE A 31 14.27 11.97 14.57
C PHE A 31 13.37 12.90 15.39
N ARG A 32 12.07 12.74 15.25
CA ARG A 32 11.11 13.52 16.03
C ARG A 32 11.20 13.19 17.52
N ALA A 33 11.25 11.89 17.86
CA ALA A 33 11.35 11.45 19.26
C ALA A 33 12.67 11.93 19.92
N GLN A 34 13.76 11.97 19.16
CA GLN A 34 15.05 12.47 19.61
C GLN A 34 15.15 14.00 19.59
N LYS A 35 14.11 14.69 19.07
CA LYS A 35 14.13 16.14 18.86
C LYS A 35 15.34 16.59 18.04
N SER A 36 15.81 15.72 17.15
CA SER A 36 16.94 15.97 16.26
C SER A 36 16.44 16.40 14.88
N PRO A 37 17.19 17.28 14.17
CA PRO A 37 16.83 17.63 12.80
C PRO A 37 16.94 16.40 11.89
N ARG A 38 15.90 16.18 11.09
CA ARG A 38 15.92 15.08 10.11
C ARG A 38 16.67 15.51 8.85
N PRO A 39 17.23 14.55 8.09
CA PRO A 39 17.82 14.84 6.80
C PRO A 39 16.78 15.49 5.86
N LYS A 40 17.22 16.45 5.05
CA LYS A 40 16.33 17.20 4.15
C LYS A 40 15.71 16.31 3.07
N TRP A 41 16.36 15.19 2.71
CA TRP A 41 15.89 14.27 1.68
C TRP A 41 14.81 13.31 2.19
N LEU A 42 14.67 13.16 3.50
CA LEU A 42 13.85 12.09 4.08
C LEU A 42 12.35 12.30 3.80
N ARG A 43 11.83 13.48 4.05
CA ARG A 43 10.42 13.76 3.83
C ARG A 43 10.03 13.75 2.34
N PRO A 44 10.79 14.40 1.44
CA PRO A 44 10.48 14.30 0.00
C PRO A 44 10.54 12.88 -0.53
N LEU A 45 11.49 12.07 -0.06
CA LEU A 45 11.58 10.67 -0.46
C LEU A 45 10.33 9.91 -0.01
N HIS A 46 9.92 10.09 1.24
CA HIS A 46 8.73 9.43 1.77
C HIS A 46 7.50 9.79 0.94
N TYR A 47 7.28 11.07 0.64
CA TYR A 47 6.16 11.53 -0.18
C TYR A 47 6.22 10.97 -1.60
N THR A 48 7.37 10.98 -2.24
CA THR A 48 7.53 10.50 -3.62
C THR A 48 7.19 9.01 -3.70
N ILE A 49 7.75 8.22 -2.80
CA ILE A 49 7.47 6.78 -2.77
C ILE A 49 6.01 6.52 -2.41
N GLY A 50 5.42 7.38 -1.57
CA GLY A 50 3.98 7.30 -1.24
C GLY A 50 3.10 7.48 -2.46
N ILE A 51 3.41 8.45 -3.33
CA ILE A 51 2.69 8.66 -4.58
C ILE A 51 2.85 7.46 -5.49
N ILE A 52 4.04 6.90 -5.58
CA ILE A 52 4.29 5.68 -6.36
C ILE A 52 3.45 4.52 -5.82
N LEU A 53 3.41 4.33 -4.51
CA LEU A 53 2.62 3.26 -3.90
C LEU A 53 1.13 3.43 -4.21
N VAL A 54 0.57 4.63 -4.05
CA VAL A 54 -0.84 4.89 -4.36
C VAL A 54 -1.12 4.57 -5.83
N SER A 55 -0.24 4.98 -6.74
CA SER A 55 -0.38 4.71 -8.17
C SER A 55 -0.37 3.21 -8.46
N LEU A 56 0.55 2.46 -7.84
CA LEU A 56 0.64 1.00 -8.01
C LEU A 56 -0.60 0.30 -7.46
N VAL A 57 -1.11 0.73 -6.31
CA VAL A 57 -2.29 0.15 -5.69
C VAL A 57 -3.52 0.39 -6.56
N LEU A 58 -3.68 1.58 -7.13
CA LEU A 58 -4.80 1.88 -8.04
C LEU A 58 -4.68 1.09 -9.34
N LEU A 59 -3.47 0.90 -9.87
CA LEU A 59 -3.23 0.03 -11.01
C LEU A 59 -3.63 -1.41 -10.70
N LEU A 60 -3.22 -1.92 -9.54
CA LEU A 60 -3.56 -3.28 -9.11
C LEU A 60 -5.07 -3.46 -8.95
N LEU A 61 -5.76 -2.46 -8.40
CA LEU A 61 -7.22 -2.50 -8.28
C LEU A 61 -7.87 -2.58 -9.66
N THR A 62 -7.41 -1.76 -10.61
CA THR A 62 -7.93 -1.75 -11.97
C THR A 62 -7.71 -3.10 -12.65
N ILE A 63 -6.51 -3.66 -12.56
CA ILE A 63 -6.20 -4.97 -13.14
C ILE A 63 -7.05 -6.05 -12.47
N GLY A 64 -7.18 -6.00 -11.15
CA GLY A 64 -7.97 -6.98 -10.41
C GLY A 64 -9.43 -6.98 -10.83
N ILE A 65 -10.04 -5.81 -10.97
CA ILE A 65 -11.44 -5.68 -11.38
C ILE A 65 -11.61 -6.08 -12.85
N VAL A 66 -10.83 -5.45 -13.75
CA VAL A 66 -10.95 -5.69 -15.19
C VAL A 66 -10.59 -7.14 -15.53
N GLY A 67 -9.50 -7.64 -14.97
CA GLY A 67 -9.05 -9.00 -15.23
C GLY A 67 -10.03 -10.06 -14.71
N THR A 68 -10.57 -9.85 -13.52
CA THR A 68 -11.52 -10.78 -12.92
C THR A 68 -12.83 -10.80 -13.70
N LEU A 69 -13.37 -9.62 -14.05
CA LEU A 69 -14.57 -9.54 -14.86
C LEU A 69 -14.35 -10.14 -16.26
N GLY A 70 -13.19 -9.87 -16.86
CA GLY A 70 -12.87 -10.37 -18.19
C GLY A 70 -12.65 -11.88 -18.24
N HIS A 71 -12.09 -12.46 -17.19
CA HIS A 71 -11.78 -13.89 -17.13
C HIS A 71 -12.98 -14.74 -16.65
N PHE A 72 -13.69 -14.25 -15.61
CA PHE A 72 -14.75 -15.02 -14.96
C PHE A 72 -16.17 -14.51 -15.27
N GLY A 73 -16.32 -13.33 -15.87
CA GLY A 73 -17.61 -12.71 -16.13
C GLY A 73 -18.28 -12.06 -14.93
N ASN A 74 -17.72 -12.24 -13.73
CA ASN A 74 -18.18 -11.58 -12.50
C ASN A 74 -16.98 -11.43 -11.54
N LEU A 75 -17.18 -10.67 -10.48
CA LEU A 75 -16.09 -10.44 -9.51
C LEU A 75 -15.83 -11.65 -8.62
N GLY A 76 -16.83 -12.50 -8.42
CA GLY A 76 -16.70 -13.66 -7.57
C GLY A 76 -16.37 -13.29 -6.13
N HIS A 77 -16.01 -14.30 -5.35
CA HIS A 77 -15.63 -14.13 -3.95
C HIS A 77 -14.32 -14.85 -3.70
N SER A 78 -13.20 -14.13 -3.84
CA SER A 78 -11.90 -14.67 -3.46
C SER A 78 -11.38 -13.94 -2.22
N PRO A 79 -10.59 -14.61 -1.37
CA PRO A 79 -9.92 -13.90 -0.26
C PRO A 79 -9.03 -12.77 -0.76
N HIS A 80 -8.42 -12.94 -1.92
CA HIS A 80 -7.55 -11.90 -2.51
C HIS A 80 -8.33 -10.64 -2.89
N LEU A 81 -9.55 -10.79 -3.43
CA LEU A 81 -10.39 -9.64 -3.77
C LEU A 81 -10.75 -8.84 -2.53
N ILE A 82 -11.22 -9.51 -1.48
CA ILE A 82 -11.61 -8.86 -0.23
C ILE A 82 -10.40 -8.19 0.42
N ALA A 83 -9.28 -8.91 0.52
CA ALA A 83 -8.05 -8.39 1.07
C ALA A 83 -7.53 -7.19 0.25
N GLY A 84 -7.61 -7.27 -1.07
CA GLY A 84 -7.18 -6.20 -1.97
C GLY A 84 -8.00 -4.93 -1.79
N ILE A 85 -9.32 -5.04 -1.70
CA ILE A 85 -10.19 -3.88 -1.47
C ILE A 85 -9.89 -3.24 -0.11
N THR A 86 -9.67 -4.06 0.91
CA THR A 86 -9.30 -3.58 2.24
C THR A 86 -7.98 -2.79 2.19
N VAL A 87 -6.98 -3.32 1.51
CA VAL A 87 -5.68 -2.64 1.36
C VAL A 87 -5.83 -1.33 0.61
N VAL A 88 -6.62 -1.30 -0.47
CA VAL A 88 -6.87 -0.06 -1.22
C VAL A 88 -7.47 1.01 -0.30
N GLY A 89 -8.49 0.64 0.48
CA GLY A 89 -9.11 1.56 1.43
C GLY A 89 -8.13 2.08 2.46
N LEU A 90 -7.29 1.20 3.02
CA LEU A 90 -6.28 1.58 4.00
C LEU A 90 -5.18 2.47 3.40
N VAL A 91 -4.74 2.19 2.18
CA VAL A 91 -3.74 3.02 1.50
C VAL A 91 -4.29 4.42 1.25
N LEU A 92 -5.54 4.53 0.79
CA LEU A 92 -6.17 5.83 0.57
C LEU A 92 -6.34 6.59 1.89
N LEU A 93 -6.75 5.91 2.96
CA LEU A 93 -6.87 6.53 4.29
C LEU A 93 -5.49 6.99 4.78
N SER A 94 -4.47 6.18 4.60
CA SER A 94 -3.09 6.55 4.95
C SER A 94 -2.64 7.79 4.18
N ALA A 95 -2.88 7.83 2.87
CA ALA A 95 -2.48 8.95 2.02
C ALA A 95 -3.20 10.24 2.41
N VAL A 96 -4.52 10.16 2.61
CA VAL A 96 -5.32 11.34 3.00
C VAL A 96 -4.90 11.84 4.37
N SER A 97 -4.75 10.94 5.35
CA SER A 97 -4.30 11.35 6.69
C SER A 97 -2.91 11.98 6.68
N ALA A 98 -2.01 11.49 5.81
CA ALA A 98 -0.68 12.07 5.65
C ALA A 98 -0.74 13.53 5.19
N THR A 99 -1.65 13.87 4.28
CA THR A 99 -1.81 15.23 3.81
C THR A 99 -2.38 16.17 4.88
N GLN A 100 -3.00 15.62 5.92
CA GLN A 100 -3.60 16.39 7.00
C GLN A 100 -2.69 16.56 8.22
N ILE A 101 -1.50 15.96 8.21
CA ILE A 101 -0.57 16.07 9.33
C ILE A 101 -0.08 17.51 9.46
N SER A 102 -0.44 18.15 10.57
CA SER A 102 0.01 19.50 10.91
C SER A 102 -0.21 19.72 12.42
N PRO A 103 0.43 20.75 13.02
CA PRO A 103 0.18 21.08 14.42
C PRO A 103 -1.28 21.44 14.71
N LYS A 104 -2.03 21.89 13.70
CA LYS A 104 -3.44 22.26 13.84
C LYS A 104 -4.38 21.06 13.85
N ARG A 105 -3.88 19.89 13.47
CA ARG A 105 -4.67 18.66 13.37
C ARG A 105 -3.98 17.54 14.12
N PRO A 106 -4.08 17.51 15.45
CA PRO A 106 -3.36 16.53 16.28
C PRO A 106 -3.81 15.08 16.04
N TRP A 107 -5.00 14.89 15.45
CA TRP A 107 -5.53 13.56 15.14
C TRP A 107 -4.87 12.93 13.91
N ALA A 108 -4.27 13.72 13.02
CA ALA A 108 -3.85 13.23 11.69
C ALA A 108 -2.66 12.27 11.79
N ARG A 109 -1.65 12.58 12.59
CA ARG A 109 -0.47 11.70 12.72
C ARG A 109 -0.80 10.38 13.41
N PRO A 110 -1.50 10.35 14.56
CA PRO A 110 -1.91 9.08 15.15
C PRO A 110 -2.78 8.25 14.21
N LEU A 111 -3.66 8.87 13.45
CA LEU A 111 -4.48 8.17 12.46
C LEU A 111 -3.61 7.55 11.37
N HIS A 112 -2.66 8.32 10.82
CA HIS A 112 -1.75 7.83 9.79
C HIS A 112 -0.91 6.65 10.30
N VAL A 113 -0.33 6.76 11.49
CA VAL A 113 0.50 5.72 12.09
C VAL A 113 -0.32 4.47 12.40
N THR A 114 -1.49 4.63 13.02
CA THR A 114 -2.37 3.51 13.35
C THR A 114 -2.87 2.80 12.10
N THR A 115 -3.29 3.56 11.09
CA THR A 115 -3.70 3.02 9.79
C THR A 115 -2.58 2.18 9.18
N ASN A 116 -1.33 2.64 9.29
CA ASN A 116 -0.20 1.90 8.73
C ASN A 116 0.15 0.65 9.55
N ALA A 117 -0.08 0.65 10.86
CA ALA A 117 0.07 -0.57 11.65
C ALA A 117 -0.91 -1.65 11.18
N VAL A 118 -2.17 -1.28 10.92
CA VAL A 118 -3.18 -2.19 10.37
C VAL A 118 -2.81 -2.58 8.93
N LEU A 119 -2.38 -1.60 8.13
CA LEU A 119 -2.02 -1.81 6.73
C LEU A 119 -0.86 -2.81 6.58
N PHE A 120 0.11 -2.79 7.48
CA PHE A 120 1.22 -3.75 7.46
C PHE A 120 0.68 -5.19 7.45
N PHE A 121 -0.24 -5.51 8.36
CA PHE A 121 -0.81 -6.85 8.43
C PHE A 121 -1.73 -7.16 7.26
N ALA A 122 -2.52 -6.18 6.83
CA ALA A 122 -3.41 -6.33 5.67
C ALA A 122 -2.60 -6.56 4.39
N LEU A 123 -1.49 -5.84 4.22
CA LEU A 123 -0.61 -5.99 3.06
C LEU A 123 0.10 -7.35 3.08
N ALA A 124 0.51 -7.84 4.25
CA ALA A 124 1.07 -9.18 4.38
C ALA A 124 0.05 -10.24 3.95
N TYR A 125 -1.20 -10.09 4.38
CA TYR A 125 -2.27 -11.02 4.01
C TYR A 125 -2.60 -10.95 2.51
N VAL A 126 -2.71 -9.76 1.93
CA VAL A 126 -2.99 -9.63 0.49
C VAL A 126 -1.83 -10.16 -0.36
N SER A 127 -0.60 -10.02 0.12
CA SER A 127 0.57 -10.59 -0.56
C SER A 127 0.52 -12.11 -0.54
N TRP A 128 0.12 -12.70 0.59
CA TRP A 128 -0.08 -14.13 0.71
C TRP A 128 -1.16 -14.64 -0.26
N THR A 129 -2.33 -14.00 -0.28
CA THR A 129 -3.41 -14.41 -1.18
C THR A 129 -3.04 -14.19 -2.65
N GLY A 130 -2.30 -13.12 -2.95
CA GLY A 130 -1.79 -12.88 -4.30
C GLY A 130 -0.79 -13.95 -4.74
N TRP A 131 0.07 -14.40 -3.83
CA TRP A 131 1.00 -15.48 -4.11
C TRP A 131 0.27 -16.78 -4.46
N THR A 132 -0.84 -17.08 -3.76
CA THR A 132 -1.64 -18.26 -4.10
C THR A 132 -2.26 -18.14 -5.50
N VAL A 133 -2.66 -16.93 -5.90
CA VAL A 133 -3.17 -16.68 -7.26
C VAL A 133 -2.04 -16.89 -8.28
N VAL A 134 -0.84 -16.40 -8.01
CA VAL A 134 0.32 -16.62 -8.89
C VAL A 134 0.59 -18.11 -9.06
N GLN A 135 0.59 -18.87 -7.98
CA GLN A 135 0.82 -20.33 -8.04
C GLN A 135 -0.28 -21.03 -8.84
N LYS A 136 -1.51 -20.58 -8.73
CA LYS A 136 -2.64 -21.19 -9.41
C LYS A 136 -2.65 -20.92 -10.92
N TYR A 137 -2.31 -19.70 -11.34
CA TYR A 137 -2.52 -19.28 -12.73
C TYR A 137 -1.24 -19.04 -13.53
N LEU A 138 -0.08 -18.84 -12.90
CA LEU A 138 1.15 -18.48 -13.57
C LEU A 138 2.25 -19.56 -13.50
N ASN A 139 2.00 -20.64 -12.77
CA ASN A 139 2.92 -21.79 -12.69
C ASN A 139 2.35 -23.02 -13.37
#